data_f4e5742a4876f480c12bfad01f272723
#
_entry.id   f4e5742a4876f480c12bfad01f272723
#
_cell.length_a   1.000
_cell.length_b   1.000
_cell.length_c   1.000
_cell.angle_alpha   90.00
_cell.angle_beta   90.00
_cell.angle_gamma   90.00
#
_symmetry.space_group_name_H-M   'P 1'
#
loop_
_entity.id
_entity.type
_entity.pdbx_description
1 polymer ?
#
loop_
_entity_poly.entity_id
_entity_poly.type
_entity_poly.pdbx_seq_one_letter_code
_entity_poly.pdbx_strand_id
1 'polypeptide(L)'
;MQLQATPEIEELIRQDFIALLAQKLDQVAINGGGSNEPNGILQTSGIGSVVIGTNGGAITLDKMLDLKQTVAVDNADLPTAGFLTNTKVENALSKLKDGNSQYLLSPYGGEIGQQQLANRTFMVSNNVPSNLTKGSSSGVCSAAIYGNFSDLLIGMFGSLELLVDPYTQFQSGGVGIRALQGVDIAVRHAESFGAILDITT
;
A
#
# COMPACT_ATOMS: atom_id res chain seq x y z
N MET A 1 0.99 30.39 -10.27
CA MET A 1 2.33 30.56 -9.65
C MET A 1 2.87 31.92 -10.03
N GLN A 2 3.34 32.73 -9.08
CA GLN A 2 3.84 34.07 -9.40
C GLN A 2 5.19 34.00 -10.10
N LEU A 3 5.39 34.80 -11.15
CA LEU A 3 6.63 34.88 -11.94
C LEU A 3 7.87 35.40 -11.15
N GLN A 4 7.73 35.65 -9.87
CA GLN A 4 8.82 36.04 -8.96
C GLN A 4 9.49 34.83 -8.27
N ALA A 5 9.20 33.61 -8.75
CA ALA A 5 9.81 32.41 -8.23
C ALA A 5 11.30 32.35 -8.58
N THR A 6 12.13 32.18 -7.56
CA THR A 6 13.56 31.89 -7.74
C THR A 6 13.74 30.53 -8.41
N PRO A 7 14.88 30.25 -9.08
CA PRO A 7 15.18 28.92 -9.66
C PRO A 7 14.99 27.74 -8.68
N GLU A 8 15.14 27.99 -7.40
CA GLU A 8 14.94 27.01 -6.31
C GLU A 8 13.47 26.53 -6.21
N ILE A 9 12.48 27.36 -6.56
CA ILE A 9 11.06 26.97 -6.51
C ILE A 9 10.73 25.99 -7.64
N GLU A 10 11.35 26.09 -8.80
CA GLU A 10 11.14 25.15 -9.90
C GLU A 10 11.62 23.75 -9.50
N GLU A 11 12.79 23.65 -8.87
CA GLU A 11 13.33 22.38 -8.39
C GLU A 11 12.45 21.77 -7.29
N LEU A 12 11.97 22.60 -6.34
CA LEU A 12 11.06 22.16 -5.29
C LEU A 12 9.76 21.57 -5.86
N ILE A 13 9.15 22.28 -6.83
CA ILE A 13 7.93 21.80 -7.50
C ILE A 13 8.20 20.49 -8.25
N ARG A 14 9.34 20.35 -8.89
CA ARG A 14 9.74 19.13 -9.60
C ARG A 14 9.87 17.96 -8.63
N GLN A 15 10.47 18.16 -7.47
CA GLN A 15 10.59 17.15 -6.41
C GLN A 15 9.21 16.76 -5.84
N ASP A 16 8.33 17.72 -5.62
CA ASP A 16 6.96 17.46 -5.15
C ASP A 16 6.17 16.63 -6.17
N PHE A 17 6.28 16.92 -7.47
CA PHE A 17 5.62 16.10 -8.50
C PHE A 17 6.15 14.67 -8.53
N ILE A 18 7.46 14.46 -8.41
CA ILE A 18 8.05 13.12 -8.36
C ILE A 18 7.52 12.35 -7.14
N ALA A 19 7.48 12.99 -5.97
CA ALA A 19 6.96 12.38 -4.75
C ALA A 19 5.47 12.00 -4.86
N LEU A 20 4.64 12.91 -5.41
CA LEU A 20 3.21 12.65 -5.63
C LEU A 20 2.96 11.52 -6.64
N LEU A 21 3.73 11.47 -7.74
CA LEU A 21 3.63 10.40 -8.72
C LEU A 21 4.04 9.05 -8.12
N ALA A 22 5.13 9.01 -7.35
CA ALA A 22 5.57 7.80 -6.66
C ALA A 22 4.52 7.31 -5.66
N GLN A 23 3.95 8.21 -4.85
CA GLN A 23 2.89 7.86 -3.91
C GLN A 23 1.63 7.34 -4.63
N LYS A 24 1.23 7.98 -5.74
CA LYS A 24 0.06 7.52 -6.52
C LYS A 24 0.34 6.16 -7.18
N LEU A 25 1.56 5.92 -7.65
CA LEU A 25 1.97 4.64 -8.22
C LEU A 25 1.85 3.52 -7.18
N ASP A 26 2.39 3.73 -5.98
CA ASP A 26 2.28 2.76 -4.88
C ASP A 26 0.83 2.49 -4.50
N GLN A 27 0.00 3.54 -4.41
CA GLN A 27 -1.42 3.40 -4.10
C GLN A 27 -2.15 2.56 -5.16
N VAL A 28 -1.88 2.80 -6.46
CA VAL A 28 -2.48 2.04 -7.56
C VAL A 28 -1.93 0.62 -7.60
N ALA A 29 -0.64 0.41 -7.32
CA ALA A 29 -0.04 -0.93 -7.23
C ALA A 29 -0.72 -1.80 -6.15
N ILE A 30 -1.13 -1.18 -5.04
CA ILE A 30 -1.82 -1.88 -3.95
C ILE A 30 -3.30 -2.09 -4.27
N ASN A 31 -4.03 -1.04 -4.66
CA ASN A 31 -5.50 -1.06 -4.73
C ASN A 31 -6.08 -0.36 -5.99
N GLY A 32 -5.36 -0.35 -7.11
CA GLY A 32 -5.88 0.17 -8.37
C GLY A 32 -7.10 -0.62 -8.84
N GLY A 33 -8.14 0.08 -9.30
CA GLY A 33 -9.46 -0.49 -9.60
C GLY A 33 -9.63 -1.04 -11.01
N GLY A 34 -8.62 -0.95 -11.89
CA GLY A 34 -8.66 -1.45 -13.26
C GLY A 34 -9.52 -0.64 -14.24
N SER A 35 -10.18 0.43 -13.79
CA SER A 35 -10.96 1.33 -14.66
C SER A 35 -10.22 2.66 -14.81
N ASN A 36 -9.63 2.91 -15.98
CA ASN A 36 -8.74 4.04 -16.27
C ASN A 36 -7.47 4.08 -15.40
N GLU A 37 -7.18 3.00 -14.69
CA GLU A 37 -5.96 2.78 -13.93
C GLU A 37 -5.64 1.28 -13.91
N PRO A 38 -4.38 0.86 -13.69
CA PRO A 38 -4.00 -0.55 -13.60
C PRO A 38 -4.73 -1.28 -12.46
N ASN A 39 -4.83 -2.61 -12.57
CA ASN A 39 -5.28 -3.46 -11.46
C ASN A 39 -4.19 -3.59 -10.40
N GLY A 40 -4.52 -3.20 -9.17
CA GLY A 40 -3.66 -3.42 -8.02
C GLY A 40 -3.76 -4.84 -7.45
N ILE A 41 -2.88 -5.16 -6.49
CA ILE A 41 -2.85 -6.47 -5.82
C ILE A 41 -4.22 -6.85 -5.28
N LEU A 42 -4.89 -5.93 -4.55
CA LEU A 42 -6.17 -6.20 -3.87
C LEU A 42 -7.35 -6.42 -4.83
N GLN A 43 -7.25 -5.97 -6.08
CA GLN A 43 -8.27 -6.11 -7.11
C GLN A 43 -7.97 -7.26 -8.08
N THR A 44 -6.80 -7.89 -7.96
CA THR A 44 -6.43 -9.03 -8.80
C THR A 44 -7.25 -10.25 -8.39
N SER A 45 -7.90 -10.91 -9.35
CA SER A 45 -8.64 -12.14 -9.10
C SER A 45 -7.69 -13.31 -8.84
N GLY A 46 -8.05 -14.19 -7.89
CA GLY A 46 -7.26 -15.40 -7.59
C GLY A 46 -6.23 -15.22 -6.49
N ILE A 47 -6.11 -14.03 -5.88
CA ILE A 47 -5.31 -13.88 -4.64
C ILE A 47 -5.97 -14.64 -3.49
N GLY A 48 -5.15 -15.13 -2.56
CA GLY A 48 -5.62 -15.75 -1.33
C GLY A 48 -6.42 -14.76 -0.48
N SER A 49 -7.49 -15.22 0.17
CA SER A 49 -8.32 -14.36 1.01
C SER A 49 -8.56 -15.00 2.37
N VAL A 50 -8.31 -14.24 3.41
CA VAL A 50 -8.65 -14.60 4.80
C VAL A 50 -9.69 -13.64 5.31
N VAL A 51 -10.77 -14.18 5.89
CA VAL A 51 -11.89 -13.39 6.43
C VAL A 51 -11.84 -13.48 7.95
N ILE A 52 -12.04 -12.33 8.61
CA ILE A 52 -12.10 -12.27 10.08
C ILE A 52 -13.54 -12.52 10.55
N GLY A 53 -14.51 -11.88 9.91
CA GLY A 53 -15.91 -12.04 10.29
C GLY A 53 -16.89 -11.50 9.25
N THR A 54 -18.20 -11.72 9.47
CA THR A 54 -19.25 -11.24 8.56
C THR A 54 -19.26 -9.72 8.43
N ASN A 55 -18.97 -9.03 9.51
CA ASN A 55 -18.91 -7.57 9.60
C ASN A 55 -17.48 -7.05 9.84
N GLY A 56 -16.47 -7.86 9.50
CA GLY A 56 -15.10 -7.62 9.91
C GLY A 56 -14.87 -7.91 11.39
N GLY A 57 -13.69 -7.64 11.88
CA GLY A 57 -13.32 -7.86 13.28
C GLY A 57 -11.93 -7.34 13.62
N ALA A 58 -11.59 -7.40 14.90
CA ALA A 58 -10.27 -7.05 15.38
C ALA A 58 -9.22 -8.03 14.84
N ILE A 59 -8.05 -7.52 14.46
CA ILE A 59 -6.95 -8.37 14.03
C ILE A 59 -6.40 -9.18 15.20
N THR A 60 -6.04 -10.43 14.92
CA THR A 60 -5.33 -11.31 15.85
C THR A 60 -4.05 -11.82 15.19
N LEU A 61 -3.11 -12.29 16.00
CA LEU A 61 -1.88 -12.90 15.49
C LEU A 61 -2.19 -14.15 14.67
N ASP A 62 -3.19 -14.95 15.09
CA ASP A 62 -3.61 -16.14 14.37
C ASP A 62 -4.07 -15.82 12.95
N LYS A 63 -4.83 -14.73 12.75
CA LYS A 63 -5.26 -14.30 11.42
C LYS A 63 -4.11 -13.87 10.51
N MET A 64 -3.06 -13.29 11.08
CA MET A 64 -1.84 -12.99 10.34
C MET A 64 -1.08 -14.27 9.95
N LEU A 65 -1.08 -15.29 10.81
CA LEU A 65 -0.51 -16.60 10.49
C LEU A 65 -1.36 -17.35 9.45
N ASP A 66 -2.69 -17.28 9.54
CA ASP A 66 -3.61 -17.82 8.52
C ASP A 66 -3.34 -17.18 7.16
N LEU A 67 -3.10 -15.87 7.13
CA LEU A 67 -2.76 -15.15 5.90
C LEU A 67 -1.45 -15.65 5.27
N LYS A 68 -0.42 -15.89 6.09
CA LYS A 68 0.83 -16.51 5.64
C LYS A 68 0.60 -17.93 5.12
N GLN A 69 -0.22 -18.71 5.84
CA GLN A 69 -0.55 -20.09 5.44
C GLN A 69 -1.22 -20.15 4.07
N THR A 70 -2.11 -19.20 3.74
CA THR A 70 -2.80 -19.16 2.45
C THR A 70 -1.81 -19.15 1.28
N VAL A 71 -0.75 -18.34 1.36
CA VAL A 71 0.30 -18.27 0.34
C VAL A 71 1.24 -19.49 0.40
N ALA A 72 1.49 -20.01 1.61
CA ALA A 72 2.38 -21.17 1.79
C ALA A 72 1.78 -22.46 1.20
N VAL A 73 0.47 -22.64 1.24
CA VAL A 73 -0.22 -23.81 0.64
C VAL A 73 0.02 -23.88 -0.87
N ASP A 74 0.12 -22.74 -1.53
CA ASP A 74 0.38 -22.65 -2.97
C ASP A 74 1.89 -22.67 -3.30
N ASN A 75 2.75 -23.03 -2.33
CA ASN A 75 4.20 -23.07 -2.44
C ASN A 75 4.84 -21.73 -2.84
N ALA A 76 4.19 -20.62 -2.56
CA ALA A 76 4.63 -19.27 -2.91
C ALA A 76 5.30 -18.52 -1.74
N ASP A 77 5.43 -19.11 -0.55
CA ASP A 77 6.09 -18.51 0.62
C ASP A 77 7.61 -18.52 0.49
N LEU A 78 8.13 -17.64 -0.35
CA LEU A 78 9.58 -17.45 -0.55
C LEU A 78 10.19 -16.61 0.59
N PRO A 79 11.52 -16.66 0.81
CA PRO A 79 12.21 -15.81 1.79
C PRO A 79 12.02 -14.31 1.57
N THR A 80 11.72 -13.90 0.34
CA THR A 80 11.45 -12.52 -0.07
C THR A 80 10.02 -12.08 0.23
N ALA A 81 9.13 -13.01 0.63
CA ALA A 81 7.76 -12.67 0.99
C ALA A 81 7.72 -11.85 2.29
N GLY A 82 6.77 -10.95 2.38
CA GLY A 82 6.59 -10.05 3.52
C GLY A 82 5.14 -9.63 3.73
N PHE A 83 4.90 -9.08 4.91
CA PHE A 83 3.62 -8.45 5.25
C PHE A 83 3.66 -6.98 4.90
N LEU A 84 2.56 -6.48 4.36
CA LEU A 84 2.34 -5.05 4.11
C LEU A 84 0.97 -4.65 4.67
N THR A 85 0.96 -3.62 5.49
CA THR A 85 -0.28 -3.12 6.10
C THR A 85 -0.21 -1.60 6.34
N ASN A 86 -1.26 -1.03 6.94
CA ASN A 86 -1.28 0.38 7.32
C ASN A 86 -0.96 0.58 8.81
N THR A 87 -0.72 1.83 9.20
CA THR A 87 -0.37 2.21 10.59
C THR A 87 -1.47 1.88 11.60
N LYS A 88 -2.74 1.81 11.19
CA LYS A 88 -3.84 1.45 12.11
C LYS A 88 -3.75 -0.03 12.52
N VAL A 89 -3.51 -0.91 11.56
CA VAL A 89 -3.33 -2.35 11.81
C VAL A 89 -2.05 -2.61 12.59
N GLU A 90 -0.95 -1.93 12.25
CA GLU A 90 0.30 -1.99 13.03
C GLU A 90 0.05 -1.65 14.50
N ASN A 91 -0.64 -0.54 14.78
CA ASN A 91 -0.98 -0.13 16.13
C ASN A 91 -1.89 -1.15 16.84
N ALA A 92 -2.86 -1.75 16.12
CA ALA A 92 -3.72 -2.79 16.67
C ALA A 92 -2.93 -4.05 17.05
N LEU A 93 -2.02 -4.50 16.17
CA LEU A 93 -1.12 -5.64 16.42
C LEU A 93 -0.18 -5.38 17.60
N SER A 94 0.40 -4.18 17.68
CA SER A 94 1.30 -3.79 18.78
C SER A 94 0.62 -3.77 20.15
N LYS A 95 -0.71 -3.61 20.19
CA LYS A 95 -1.50 -3.63 21.41
C LYS A 95 -1.96 -5.02 21.84
N LEU A 96 -1.69 -6.06 21.05
CA LEU A 96 -2.06 -7.42 21.43
C LEU A 96 -1.30 -7.85 22.68
N LYS A 97 -2.05 -8.42 23.63
CA LYS A 97 -1.54 -8.89 24.92
C LYS A 97 -1.83 -10.37 25.10
N ASP A 98 -0.99 -11.02 25.86
CA ASP A 98 -1.23 -12.38 26.33
C ASP A 98 -2.21 -12.42 27.54
N GLY A 99 -2.50 -13.62 28.06
CA GLY A 99 -3.35 -13.82 29.23
C GLY A 99 -2.81 -13.18 30.52
N ASN A 100 -1.53 -12.79 30.57
CA ASN A 100 -0.87 -12.12 31.68
C ASN A 100 -0.72 -10.59 31.45
N SER A 101 -1.40 -10.03 30.47
CA SER A 101 -1.37 -8.62 30.10
C SER A 101 0.01 -8.13 29.57
N GLN A 102 0.89 -9.06 29.17
CA GLN A 102 2.14 -8.73 28.52
C GLN A 102 1.92 -8.49 27.01
N TYR A 103 2.62 -7.53 26.44
CA TYR A 103 2.54 -7.30 25.01
C TYR A 103 3.20 -8.45 24.23
N LEU A 104 2.48 -9.03 23.27
CA LEU A 104 2.98 -10.14 22.44
C LEU A 104 4.06 -9.66 21.47
N LEU A 105 3.85 -8.50 20.84
CA LEU A 105 4.83 -7.84 20.01
C LEU A 105 5.46 -6.75 20.86
N SER A 106 6.73 -6.94 21.24
CA SER A 106 7.41 -5.98 22.09
C SER A 106 7.60 -4.63 21.37
N PRO A 107 6.85 -3.58 21.70
CA PRO A 107 6.99 -2.29 21.05
C PRO A 107 8.31 -1.58 21.41
N TYR A 108 9.06 -2.11 22.41
CA TYR A 108 10.29 -1.50 22.95
C TYR A 108 11.52 -2.40 22.91
N GLY A 109 11.43 -3.63 22.35
CA GLY A 109 12.48 -4.66 22.49
C GLY A 109 13.10 -5.18 21.20
N GLY A 110 12.87 -4.56 20.05
CA GLY A 110 13.49 -4.95 18.78
C GLY A 110 14.60 -3.98 18.35
N GLU A 111 15.54 -4.45 17.53
CA GLU A 111 16.49 -3.57 16.87
C GLU A 111 15.73 -2.54 16.02
N ILE A 112 16.11 -1.27 16.16
CA ILE A 112 15.53 -0.15 15.40
C ILE A 112 15.76 -0.44 13.90
N GLY A 113 14.68 -0.69 13.15
CA GLY A 113 14.71 -0.79 11.70
C GLY A 113 14.30 -2.12 11.06
N GLN A 114 14.07 -3.19 11.84
CA GLN A 114 13.56 -4.44 11.28
C GLN A 114 12.33 -4.92 12.06
N GLN A 115 11.15 -4.50 11.59
CA GLN A 115 9.91 -5.11 12.06
C GLN A 115 9.75 -6.47 11.37
N GLN A 116 9.73 -7.54 12.15
CA GLN A 116 9.49 -8.90 11.67
C GLN A 116 8.26 -9.48 12.34
N LEU A 117 7.41 -10.12 11.54
CA LEU A 117 6.28 -10.92 12.00
C LEU A 117 6.44 -12.33 11.43
N ALA A 118 6.40 -13.35 12.31
CA ALA A 118 6.55 -14.75 11.90
C ALA A 118 7.81 -15.03 11.03
N ASN A 119 8.95 -14.42 11.37
CA ASN A 119 10.23 -14.48 10.62
C ASN A 119 10.13 -13.96 9.17
N ARG A 120 9.22 -13.05 8.90
CA ARG A 120 9.07 -12.36 7.61
C ARG A 120 9.10 -10.85 7.82
N THR A 121 9.56 -10.14 6.82
CA THR A 121 9.59 -8.68 6.83
C THR A 121 8.16 -8.14 7.01
N PHE A 122 7.99 -7.19 7.91
CA PHE A 122 6.73 -6.51 8.16
C PHE A 122 6.89 -5.03 7.78
N MET A 123 6.15 -4.60 6.77
CA MET A 123 6.21 -3.26 6.21
C MET A 123 4.91 -2.51 6.49
N VAL A 124 5.02 -1.21 6.72
CA VAL A 124 3.89 -0.34 7.00
C VAL A 124 3.85 0.78 5.98
N SER A 125 2.70 0.93 5.32
CA SER A 125 2.45 2.02 4.37
C SER A 125 1.01 2.48 4.45
N ASN A 126 0.80 3.78 4.56
CA ASN A 126 -0.53 4.37 4.55
C ASN A 126 -1.20 4.37 3.16
N ASN A 127 -0.51 3.90 2.11
CA ASN A 127 -1.10 3.64 0.80
C ASN A 127 -1.98 2.37 0.82
N VAL A 128 -1.84 1.51 1.85
CA VAL A 128 -2.76 0.39 2.09
C VAL A 128 -4.09 0.93 2.60
N PRO A 129 -5.24 0.57 1.97
CA PRO A 129 -6.52 1.14 2.31
C PRO A 129 -6.93 0.85 3.76
N SER A 130 -7.53 1.88 4.40
CA SER A 130 -8.06 1.82 5.76
C SER A 130 -9.53 2.27 5.84
N ASN A 131 -10.21 2.32 4.71
CA ASN A 131 -11.57 2.82 4.54
C ASN A 131 -12.46 1.81 3.77
N LEU A 132 -12.13 0.52 3.84
CA LEU A 132 -12.90 -0.52 3.20
C LEU A 132 -14.21 -0.77 3.95
N THR A 133 -15.15 -1.41 3.26
CA THR A 133 -16.48 -1.74 3.79
C THR A 133 -16.67 -3.26 3.81
N LYS A 134 -17.13 -3.80 4.94
CA LYS A 134 -17.50 -5.21 5.09
C LYS A 134 -18.78 -5.34 5.92
N GLY A 135 -19.83 -5.86 5.32
CA GLY A 135 -21.14 -5.99 6.00
C GLY A 135 -21.66 -4.67 6.54
N SER A 136 -21.90 -4.58 7.84
CA SER A 136 -22.35 -3.36 8.52
C SER A 136 -21.21 -2.37 8.85
N SER A 137 -19.95 -2.79 8.74
CA SER A 137 -18.77 -1.94 9.00
C SER A 137 -18.41 -1.18 7.75
N SER A 138 -18.94 0.04 7.62
CA SER A 138 -18.77 0.87 6.43
C SER A 138 -17.64 1.88 6.61
N GLY A 139 -16.65 1.83 5.71
CA GLY A 139 -15.56 2.82 5.67
C GLY A 139 -14.57 2.76 6.84
N VAL A 140 -14.55 1.66 7.60
CA VAL A 140 -13.72 1.50 8.80
C VAL A 140 -12.80 0.28 8.76
N CYS A 141 -12.88 -0.52 7.70
CA CYS A 141 -12.05 -1.70 7.56
C CYS A 141 -10.71 -1.37 6.92
N SER A 142 -9.66 -1.95 7.46
CA SER A 142 -8.29 -1.85 6.96
C SER A 142 -7.88 -3.14 6.26
N ALA A 143 -6.94 -3.03 5.31
CA ALA A 143 -6.34 -4.16 4.65
C ALA A 143 -5.00 -4.58 5.26
N ALA A 144 -4.69 -5.87 5.14
CA ALA A 144 -3.35 -6.43 5.32
C ALA A 144 -3.06 -7.37 4.15
N ILE A 145 -1.85 -7.32 3.62
CA ILE A 145 -1.39 -8.10 2.48
C ILE A 145 -0.19 -8.93 2.93
N TYR A 146 -0.12 -10.15 2.48
CA TYR A 146 1.07 -10.98 2.56
C TYR A 146 1.38 -11.53 1.17
N GLY A 147 2.63 -11.51 0.77
CA GLY A 147 3.00 -12.11 -0.50
C GLY A 147 4.43 -11.85 -0.92
N ASN A 148 4.77 -12.40 -2.07
CA ASN A 148 6.06 -12.21 -2.72
C ASN A 148 5.98 -11.00 -3.67
N PHE A 149 6.45 -9.85 -3.22
CA PHE A 149 6.41 -8.61 -4.01
C PHE A 149 7.30 -8.64 -5.27
N SER A 150 8.16 -9.66 -5.44
CA SER A 150 8.91 -9.84 -6.69
C SER A 150 8.01 -10.29 -7.87
N ASP A 151 6.80 -10.77 -7.59
CA ASP A 151 5.80 -11.14 -8.60
C ASP A 151 4.88 -9.97 -8.99
N LEU A 152 5.08 -8.80 -8.39
CA LEU A 152 4.44 -7.56 -8.82
C LEU A 152 5.30 -6.88 -9.89
N LEU A 153 4.80 -6.82 -11.10
CA LEU A 153 5.47 -6.20 -12.23
C LEU A 153 4.94 -4.77 -12.43
N ILE A 154 5.86 -3.81 -12.42
CA ILE A 154 5.55 -2.40 -12.70
C ILE A 154 6.23 -2.05 -14.01
N GLY A 155 5.46 -1.86 -15.07
CA GLY A 155 5.92 -1.40 -16.37
C GLY A 155 5.86 0.11 -16.48
N MET A 156 6.98 0.76 -16.71
CA MET A 156 7.05 2.19 -17.00
C MET A 156 7.24 2.40 -18.48
N PHE A 157 6.35 3.17 -19.12
CA PHE A 157 6.40 3.49 -20.55
C PHE A 157 6.88 4.92 -20.77
N GLY A 158 7.99 5.07 -21.46
CA GLY A 158 8.61 6.37 -21.72
C GLY A 158 9.30 6.97 -20.50
N SER A 159 9.69 8.22 -20.62
CA SER A 159 10.23 9.04 -19.54
C SER A 159 9.14 9.93 -18.94
N LEU A 160 9.36 10.43 -17.73
CA LEU A 160 8.52 11.46 -17.14
C LEU A 160 8.50 12.70 -18.03
N GLU A 161 7.33 13.04 -18.56
CA GLU A 161 7.10 14.27 -19.32
C GLU A 161 6.66 15.39 -18.39
N LEU A 162 7.46 16.46 -18.31
CA LEU A 162 7.11 17.71 -17.65
C LEU A 162 6.86 18.78 -18.69
N LEU A 163 5.61 19.25 -18.79
CA LEU A 163 5.20 20.30 -19.70
C LEU A 163 4.84 21.55 -18.93
N VAL A 164 5.42 22.67 -19.35
CA VAL A 164 5.15 24.00 -18.80
C VAL A 164 4.29 24.77 -19.79
N ASP A 165 3.11 25.22 -19.36
CA ASP A 165 2.17 26.02 -20.15
C ASP A 165 2.06 27.44 -19.60
N PRO A 166 2.70 28.41 -20.24
CA PRO A 166 2.61 29.82 -19.86
C PRO A 166 1.39 30.53 -20.47
N TYR A 167 0.61 29.87 -21.37
CA TYR A 167 -0.40 30.55 -22.17
C TYR A 167 -1.80 30.46 -21.60
N THR A 168 -2.18 29.33 -21.05
CA THR A 168 -3.56 29.07 -20.56
C THR A 168 -3.98 30.05 -19.45
N GLN A 169 -3.02 30.48 -18.61
CA GLN A 169 -3.28 31.41 -17.50
C GLN A 169 -2.64 32.78 -17.70
N PHE A 170 -2.46 33.20 -18.94
CA PHE A 170 -1.80 34.46 -19.28
C PHE A 170 -2.44 35.67 -18.60
N GLN A 171 -3.77 35.73 -18.53
CA GLN A 171 -4.50 36.87 -17.92
C GLN A 171 -4.26 37.01 -16.42
N SER A 172 -4.00 35.91 -15.72
CA SER A 172 -3.73 35.89 -14.27
C SER A 172 -2.23 35.89 -13.93
N GLY A 173 -1.35 35.88 -14.94
CA GLY A 173 0.10 35.75 -14.75
C GLY A 173 0.50 34.40 -14.17
N GLY A 174 -0.34 33.37 -14.30
CA GLY A 174 -0.06 32.02 -13.83
C GLY A 174 0.66 31.17 -14.89
N VAL A 175 1.43 30.20 -14.44
CA VAL A 175 2.07 29.17 -15.27
C VAL A 175 1.54 27.82 -14.88
N GLY A 176 0.98 27.07 -15.86
CA GLY A 176 0.54 25.69 -15.68
C GLY A 176 1.71 24.72 -15.81
N ILE A 177 1.81 23.74 -14.91
CA ILE A 177 2.80 22.66 -15.02
C ILE A 177 2.03 21.34 -15.02
N ARG A 178 2.32 20.46 -15.98
CA ARG A 178 1.73 19.13 -16.10
C ARG A 178 2.84 18.08 -16.13
N ALA A 179 2.71 17.08 -15.27
CA ALA A 179 3.55 15.88 -15.29
C ALA A 179 2.75 14.69 -15.81
N LEU A 180 3.32 13.91 -16.73
CA LEU A 180 2.73 12.69 -17.28
C LEU A 180 3.77 11.56 -17.24
N GLN A 181 3.31 10.38 -16.80
CA GLN A 181 4.06 9.14 -16.81
C GLN A 181 3.13 8.00 -17.21
N GLY A 182 3.46 7.29 -18.29
CA GLY A 182 2.76 6.07 -18.67
C GLY A 182 3.22 4.92 -17.77
N VAL A 183 2.28 4.26 -17.09
CA VAL A 183 2.55 3.14 -16.17
C VAL A 183 1.49 2.06 -16.35
N ASP A 184 1.91 0.79 -16.28
CA ASP A 184 1.03 -0.36 -16.13
C ASP A 184 1.52 -1.27 -15.01
N ILE A 185 0.61 -2.00 -14.37
CA ILE A 185 0.90 -2.85 -13.22
C ILE A 185 0.22 -4.19 -13.45
N ALA A 186 0.93 -5.27 -13.22
CA ALA A 186 0.41 -6.62 -13.32
C ALA A 186 0.97 -7.53 -12.21
N VAL A 187 0.11 -8.35 -11.65
CA VAL A 187 0.50 -9.43 -10.75
C VAL A 187 0.78 -10.66 -11.61
N ARG A 188 2.01 -11.16 -11.57
CA ARG A 188 2.46 -12.30 -12.37
C ARG A 188 1.81 -13.61 -11.94
N HIS A 189 1.74 -13.85 -10.62
CA HIS A 189 1.14 -15.02 -10.00
C HIS A 189 0.22 -14.56 -8.87
N ALA A 190 -1.09 -14.71 -9.06
CA ALA A 190 -2.08 -14.28 -8.06
C ALA A 190 -1.93 -15.05 -6.74
N GLU A 191 -1.61 -16.35 -6.82
CA GLU A 191 -1.40 -17.24 -5.66
C GLU A 191 -0.20 -16.83 -4.78
N SER A 192 0.71 -16.00 -5.31
CA SER A 192 1.82 -15.43 -4.53
C SER A 192 1.37 -14.34 -3.54
N PHE A 193 0.10 -13.96 -3.55
CA PHE A 193 -0.45 -12.94 -2.69
C PHE A 193 -1.69 -13.42 -1.94
N GLY A 194 -1.82 -12.96 -0.70
CA GLY A 194 -3.01 -13.10 0.09
C GLY A 194 -3.38 -11.78 0.73
N ALA A 195 -4.66 -11.58 1.02
CA ALA A 195 -5.16 -10.36 1.65
C ALA A 195 -6.22 -10.62 2.71
N ILE A 196 -6.23 -9.77 3.73
CA ILE A 196 -7.35 -9.58 4.67
C ILE A 196 -7.89 -8.18 4.40
N LEU A 197 -9.20 -8.05 4.19
CA LEU A 197 -9.84 -6.79 3.81
C LEU A 197 -10.83 -6.26 4.85
N ASP A 198 -10.98 -6.98 5.96
CA ASP A 198 -12.05 -6.77 6.93
C ASP A 198 -11.55 -6.56 8.37
N ILE A 199 -10.34 -5.98 8.52
CA ILE A 199 -9.77 -5.62 9.81
C ILE A 199 -10.41 -4.33 10.31
N THR A 200 -11.20 -4.39 11.37
CA THR A 200 -11.74 -3.19 12.03
C THR A 200 -10.69 -2.62 12.98
N THR A 201 -10.35 -1.33 12.79
CA THR A 201 -9.30 -0.63 13.58
C THR A 201 -9.77 0.71 14.09
#